data_33f490b3e2761eb3971735b25865cf49
#
_entry.id   33f490b3e2761eb3971735b25865cf49
#
_cell.length_a   1.000
_cell.length_b   1.000
_cell.length_c   1.000
_cell.angle_alpha   90.00
_cell.angle_beta   90.00
_cell.angle_gamma   90.00
#
_symmetry.space_group_name_H-M   'P 1'
#
loop_
_entity.id
_entity.type
_entity.pdbx_description
1 polymer ?
#
loop_
_entity_poly.entity_id
_entity_poly.type
_entity_poly.pdbx_seq_one_letter_code
_entity_poly.pdbx_strand_id
1 'polypeptide(L)' 'MLGLKRYKMFGLFKKKSEKEKLEAQYHSLIKKSYELSHSNRAESDKVQAQAQEVLKQIEALED' A
#
# COMPACT_ATOMS: atom_id res chain seq x y z
N MET A 1 10.77 20.02 22.32
CA MET A 1 11.85 19.06 22.49
C MET A 1 11.31 17.70 22.84
N LEU A 2 10.56 17.66 23.89
CA LEU A 2 9.95 16.39 24.28
C LEU A 2 9.04 15.88 23.19
N GLY A 3 8.40 16.79 22.50
CA GLY A 3 7.54 16.41 21.44
C GLY A 3 8.24 15.70 20.30
N LEU A 4 9.51 16.05 20.11
CA LEU A 4 10.30 15.43 19.05
C LEU A 4 10.52 13.95 19.31
N LYS A 5 10.82 13.63 20.55
CA LYS A 5 11.04 12.24 20.90
C LYS A 5 9.78 11.42 20.71
N ARG A 6 8.69 11.94 21.18
CA ARG A 6 7.41 11.27 20.97
C ARG A 6 7.12 11.12 19.50
N TYR A 7 7.46 12.15 18.79
CA TYR A 7 7.23 12.15 17.36
C TYR A 7 7.94 10.98 16.68
N LYS A 8 9.15 10.72 17.11
CA LYS A 8 9.91 9.62 16.54
C LYS A 8 9.25 8.29 16.84
N MET A 9 8.83 8.11 18.06
CA MET A 9 8.17 6.86 18.42
C MET A 9 6.87 6.70 17.66
N PHE A 10 6.13 7.77 17.57
CA PHE A 10 4.91 7.76 16.78
C PHE A 10 5.22 7.46 15.33
N GLY A 11 6.34 7.95 14.86
CA GLY A 11 6.75 7.70 13.50
C GLY A 11 6.90 6.21 13.22
N LEU A 12 7.49 5.49 14.16
CA LEU A 12 7.66 4.06 14.00
C LEU A 12 6.32 3.35 13.96
N PHE A 13 5.45 3.69 14.89
CA PHE A 13 4.12 3.12 14.89
C PHE A 13 3.37 3.44 13.63
N LYS A 14 3.51 4.67 13.20
CA LYS A 14 2.82 5.10 11.99
C LYS A 14 3.31 4.34 10.78
N LYS A 15 4.62 4.08 10.73
CA LYS A 15 5.18 3.34 9.62
C LYS A 15 4.57 1.95 9.54
N LYS A 16 4.48 1.29 10.68
CA LYS A 16 3.93 -0.04 10.71
C LYS A 16 2.46 -0.03 10.31
N SER A 17 1.73 0.94 10.82
CA SER A 17 0.31 1.06 10.51
C SER A 17 0.09 1.36 9.04
N GLU A 18 0.92 2.24 8.49
CA GLU A 18 0.82 2.57 7.08
C GLU A 18 1.14 1.37 6.21
N LYS A 19 2.13 0.59 6.60
CA LYS A 19 2.49 -0.60 5.85
C LYS A 19 1.32 -1.58 5.81
N GLU A 20 0.68 -1.77 6.94
CA GLU A 20 -0.46 -2.67 6.99
C GLU A 20 -1.59 -2.18 6.10
N LYS A 21 -1.84 -0.88 6.12
CA LYS A 21 -2.86 -0.31 5.27
C LYS A 21 -2.53 -0.51 3.80
N LEU A 22 -1.28 -0.26 3.46
CA LEU A 22 -0.85 -0.41 2.08
C LEU A 22 -0.93 -1.86 1.63
N GLU A 23 -0.56 -2.78 2.52
CA GLU A 23 -0.66 -4.19 2.18
C GLU A 23 -2.11 -4.58 1.93
N ALA A 24 -3.01 -4.08 2.75
CA ALA A 24 -4.42 -4.36 2.55
C ALA A 24 -4.90 -3.80 1.22
N GLN A 25 -4.46 -2.60 0.90
CA GLN A 25 -4.80 -1.99 -0.38
C GLN A 25 -4.24 -2.81 -1.55
N TYR A 26 -3.00 -3.25 -1.40
CA TYR A 26 -2.37 -4.03 -2.44
C TYR A 26 -3.17 -5.31 -2.70
N HIS A 27 -3.51 -6.02 -1.65
CA HIS A 27 -4.27 -7.25 -1.80
C HIS A 27 -5.63 -6.98 -2.43
N SER A 28 -6.28 -5.90 -2.01
CA SER A 28 -7.57 -5.54 -2.55
C SER A 28 -7.47 -5.23 -4.04
N LEU A 29 -6.42 -4.51 -4.43
CA LEU A 29 -6.22 -4.16 -5.82
C LEU A 29 -5.91 -5.38 -6.67
N ILE A 30 -5.10 -6.29 -6.15
CA ILE A 30 -4.78 -7.50 -6.87
C ILE A 30 -6.03 -8.34 -7.09
N LYS A 31 -6.85 -8.45 -6.07
CA LYS A 31 -8.09 -9.20 -6.18
C LYS A 31 -9.02 -8.56 -7.21
N LYS A 32 -9.12 -7.25 -7.15
CA LYS A 32 -9.96 -6.52 -8.10
C LYS A 32 -9.44 -6.69 -9.52
N SER A 33 -8.14 -6.60 -9.68
CA SER A 33 -7.52 -6.78 -10.98
C SER A 33 -7.85 -8.16 -11.54
N TYR A 34 -7.77 -9.16 -10.69
CA TYR A 34 -8.07 -10.52 -11.09
C TYR A 34 -9.51 -10.65 -11.57
N GLU A 35 -10.43 -10.08 -10.83
CA GLU A 35 -11.83 -10.12 -11.21
C GLU A 35 -12.09 -9.38 -12.51
N LEU A 36 -11.45 -8.23 -12.67
CA LEU A 36 -11.62 -7.44 -13.87
C LEU A 36 -11.00 -8.08 -15.10
N SER A 37 -10.01 -8.91 -14.90
CA SER A 37 -9.33 -9.56 -16.02
C SER A 37 -10.28 -10.45 -16.81
N HIS A 38 -11.38 -10.84 -16.20
CA HIS A 38 -12.37 -11.67 -16.89
C HIS A 38 -13.38 -10.84 -17.65
N SER A 39 -13.62 -9.61 -17.22
CA SER A 39 -14.67 -8.81 -17.82
C SER A 39 -14.17 -7.52 -18.46
N ASN A 40 -13.09 -6.95 -17.94
CA ASN A 40 -12.58 -5.68 -18.46
C ASN A 40 -11.07 -5.62 -18.29
N ARG A 41 -10.39 -6.04 -19.35
CA ARG A 41 -8.94 -6.15 -19.30
C ARG A 41 -8.26 -4.80 -19.17
N ALA A 42 -8.81 -3.78 -19.80
CA ALA A 42 -8.22 -2.44 -19.71
C ALA A 42 -8.26 -1.93 -18.29
N GLU A 43 -9.37 -2.15 -17.61
CA GLU A 43 -9.50 -1.76 -16.22
C GLU A 43 -8.58 -2.60 -15.34
N SER A 44 -8.47 -3.87 -15.65
CA SER A 44 -7.58 -4.75 -14.91
C SER A 44 -6.15 -4.24 -14.96
N ASP A 45 -5.70 -3.82 -16.14
CA ASP A 45 -4.36 -3.28 -16.28
C ASP A 45 -4.15 -2.03 -15.44
N LYS A 46 -5.16 -1.17 -15.40
CA LYS A 46 -5.08 0.03 -14.59
C LYS A 46 -4.96 -0.29 -13.11
N VAL A 47 -5.77 -1.23 -12.66
CA VAL A 47 -5.74 -1.62 -11.25
C VAL A 47 -4.40 -2.28 -10.93
N GLN A 48 -3.87 -3.06 -11.86
CA GLN A 48 -2.57 -3.67 -11.65
C GLN A 48 -1.48 -2.61 -11.51
N ALA A 49 -1.56 -1.56 -12.30
CA ALA A 49 -0.59 -0.47 -12.18
C ALA A 49 -0.69 0.19 -10.82
N GLN A 50 -1.90 0.37 -10.33
CA GLN A 50 -2.11 0.94 -9.01
C GLN A 50 -1.53 0.03 -7.93
N ALA A 51 -1.72 -1.27 -8.08
CA ALA A 51 -1.17 -2.23 -7.13
C ALA A 51 0.35 -2.15 -7.10
N GLN A 52 0.97 -1.99 -8.25
CA GLN A 52 2.42 -1.85 -8.32
C GLN A 52 2.89 -0.60 -7.59
N GLU A 53 2.14 0.48 -7.72
CA GLU A 53 2.47 1.71 -7.01
C GLU A 53 2.41 1.50 -5.51
N VAL A 54 1.38 0.82 -5.05
CA VAL A 54 1.25 0.54 -3.63
C VAL A 54 2.40 -0.35 -3.16
N LEU A 55 2.76 -1.33 -3.96
CA LEU A 55 3.86 -2.21 -3.62
C LEU A 55 5.17 -1.44 -3.45
N LYS A 56 5.40 -0.48 -4.33
CA LYS A 56 6.58 0.36 -4.21
C LYS A 56 6.60 1.12 -2.91
N GLN A 57 5.44 1.62 -2.50
CA GLN A 57 5.36 2.33 -1.25
C GLN A 57 5.62 1.42 -0.06
N ILE A 58 5.13 0.19 -0.15
CA ILE A 58 5.39 -0.79 0.90
C ILE A 58 6.88 -1.06 1.02
N GLU A 59 7.53 -1.25 -0.11
CA GLU A 59 8.96 -1.50 -0.11
C GLU A 59 9.74 -0.33 0.45
N ALA A 60 9.29 0.88 0.18
CA ALA A 60 9.95 2.06 0.72
C ALA A 60 9.83 2.11 2.24
N LEU A 61 8.72 1.62 2.77
CA LEU A 61 8.53 1.62 4.21
C LEU A 61 9.33 0.53 4.91
N GLU A 62 9.66 -0.52 4.20
CA GLU A 62 10.34 -1.65 4.80
C GLU A 62 11.79 -1.34 5.14
N ASP A 63 12.32 -0.34 4.53
CA ASP A 63 13.70 0.00 4.77
C ASP A 63 13.90 0.62 6.16
#